data_e4a7a416d4dba06b6b65f9262adcbd3f
#
_entry.id   e4a7a416d4dba06b6b65f9262adcbd3f
#
_cell.length_a   1.000
_cell.length_b   1.000
_cell.length_c   1.000
_cell.angle_alpha   90.00
_cell.angle_beta   90.00
_cell.angle_gamma   90.00
#
_symmetry.space_group_name_H-M   'P 1'
#
loop_
_entity.id
_entity.type
_entity.pdbx_description
1 polymer ?
#
loop_
_entity_poly.entity_id
_entity_poly.type
_entity_poly.pdbx_seq_one_letter_code
_entity_poly.pdbx_strand_id
1 'polypeptide(L)'
;MACKSVLFVTLGFLLSFCSTAKVNKHFFPQNFKIGVANAAAQIEGAWNEDGKGETIWDRFAMSRPERIFDHSSPQVAADSYHKWREDVEMVKEMGVDHYRLSIAWARIYPDGYKTEEPNAKGVAYYKNLLRSLRALGIEPMVTLYHWDLPQKLQDDFGGWLSPKIVDIFADYARTCFELFGDEVKWWITINEPKQICEAGYGTGVFAPGIVSPGVGNYKCAKNVLLAHAKAYHIYDKEFRKKNQGKVAIVIDSNWSEPASAKPEDQEASERALQFTYGLYGNPVFNGDWPAVVKERVAQRSKQAGLKESRLPALTKEEIKLIKGTHDFLCINHYTSHMVSAWYEAPVTDTSLTADIGVNDWMPKEWPRGGEGWFSVWAPGMRKLLNWLKNTYNNPEIVITENGLSDNTGTLEDDHRINYYRDYLSNCLDAIYIDNVNLTGYTAWSILDDWEWSTGYHSLIGMYKVDFNDLTGLGFLGSLLHTSPKSPRTAAWQKILENVYIKQK
;
A
#
# COMPACT_ATOMS: atom_id res chain seq x y z
N MET A 1 -61.06 -43.95 20.98
CA MET A 1 -59.89 -43.31 21.57
C MET A 1 -59.12 -42.69 20.46
N ALA A 2 -59.19 -41.36 20.33
CA ALA A 2 -58.59 -40.63 19.23
C ALA A 2 -57.21 -40.08 19.65
N CYS A 3 -56.17 -40.47 18.98
CA CYS A 3 -54.83 -39.97 19.18
C CYS A 3 -54.66 -38.70 18.31
N LYS A 4 -54.50 -37.54 18.95
CA LYS A 4 -54.24 -36.26 18.26
C LYS A 4 -52.70 -36.12 18.09
N SER A 5 -52.24 -36.21 16.85
CA SER A 5 -50.88 -35.86 16.50
C SER A 5 -50.76 -34.35 16.42
N VAL A 6 -49.89 -33.79 17.22
CA VAL A 6 -49.52 -32.37 17.19
C VAL A 6 -48.34 -32.21 16.24
N LEU A 7 -48.59 -31.52 15.14
CA LEU A 7 -47.58 -31.16 14.14
C LEU A 7 -46.86 -29.87 14.63
N PHE A 8 -45.61 -29.96 15.06
CA PHE A 8 -44.77 -28.79 15.31
C PHE A 8 -44.20 -28.30 13.96
N VAL A 9 -44.74 -27.18 13.49
CA VAL A 9 -44.14 -26.43 12.39
C VAL A 9 -43.05 -25.51 12.96
N THR A 10 -41.80 -25.89 12.81
CA THR A 10 -40.66 -25.00 13.07
C THR A 10 -40.54 -24.02 11.92
N LEU A 11 -41.01 -22.80 12.14
CA LEU A 11 -40.80 -21.69 11.24
C LEU A 11 -39.34 -21.23 11.40
N GLY A 12 -38.47 -21.70 10.53
CA GLY A 12 -37.07 -21.20 10.43
C GLY A 12 -37.11 -19.79 9.87
N PHE A 13 -36.87 -18.80 10.71
CA PHE A 13 -36.56 -17.44 10.26
C PHE A 13 -35.19 -17.46 9.59
N LEU A 14 -35.17 -17.56 8.28
CA LEU A 14 -34.08 -17.15 7.43
C LEU A 14 -34.02 -15.60 7.50
N LEU A 15 -33.30 -15.08 8.48
CA LEU A 15 -32.85 -13.70 8.46
C LEU A 15 -31.83 -13.57 7.33
N SER A 16 -32.32 -13.28 6.13
CA SER A 16 -31.52 -12.74 5.05
C SER A 16 -31.00 -11.38 5.54
N PHE A 17 -29.75 -11.36 6.01
CA PHE A 17 -29.02 -10.11 6.22
C PHE A 17 -28.70 -9.51 4.84
N CYS A 18 -29.72 -9.00 4.16
CA CYS A 18 -29.56 -8.00 3.14
C CYS A 18 -29.25 -6.70 3.90
N SER A 19 -27.97 -6.47 4.22
CA SER A 19 -27.50 -5.19 4.70
C SER A 19 -27.70 -4.20 3.56
N THR A 20 -28.88 -3.57 3.50
CA THR A 20 -29.05 -2.34 2.75
C THR A 20 -28.16 -1.31 3.47
N ALA A 21 -26.93 -1.13 2.98
CA ALA A 21 -26.05 -0.10 3.46
C ALA A 21 -26.84 1.22 3.45
N LYS A 22 -27.02 1.82 4.61
CA LYS A 22 -27.70 3.09 4.74
C LYS A 22 -26.87 4.07 3.94
N VAL A 23 -27.39 4.56 2.82
CA VAL A 23 -26.71 5.60 2.01
C VAL A 23 -26.41 6.76 2.94
N ASN A 24 -25.11 7.06 3.13
CA ASN A 24 -24.68 8.17 3.95
C ASN A 24 -25.22 9.46 3.30
N LYS A 25 -25.80 10.35 4.11
CA LYS A 25 -26.35 11.62 3.64
C LYS A 25 -25.33 12.77 3.64
N HIS A 26 -24.11 12.49 4.06
CA HIS A 26 -23.03 13.48 4.13
C HIS A 26 -22.21 13.47 2.85
N PHE A 27 -21.67 14.64 2.51
CA PHE A 27 -20.66 14.82 1.48
C PHE A 27 -19.31 15.01 2.13
N PHE A 28 -18.23 14.69 1.43
CA PHE A 28 -16.89 15.00 1.93
C PHE A 28 -16.71 16.52 2.14
N PRO A 29 -15.92 16.93 3.15
CA PRO A 29 -15.59 18.34 3.37
C PRO A 29 -15.00 18.98 2.10
N GLN A 30 -15.23 20.29 1.90
CA GLN A 30 -14.78 20.99 0.69
C GLN A 30 -13.26 20.91 0.43
N ASN A 31 -12.47 20.80 1.49
CA ASN A 31 -11.00 20.68 1.41
C ASN A 31 -10.51 19.22 1.36
N PHE A 32 -11.41 18.24 1.39
CA PHE A 32 -11.06 16.83 1.25
C PHE A 32 -10.48 16.56 -0.14
N LYS A 33 -9.44 15.75 -0.23
CA LYS A 33 -8.74 15.48 -1.49
C LYS A 33 -9.01 14.06 -1.96
N ILE A 34 -9.46 13.92 -3.21
CA ILE A 34 -9.64 12.62 -3.86
C ILE A 34 -8.61 12.46 -4.96
N GLY A 35 -7.98 11.29 -5.01
CA GLY A 35 -6.97 10.96 -6.00
C GLY A 35 -7.04 9.53 -6.48
N VAL A 36 -6.14 9.23 -7.40
CA VAL A 36 -5.86 7.89 -7.90
C VAL A 36 -4.36 7.63 -7.89
N ALA A 37 -3.95 6.38 -7.99
CA ALA A 37 -2.55 5.99 -7.86
C ALA A 37 -2.10 4.93 -8.85
N ASN A 38 -0.78 4.85 -9.06
CA ASN A 38 -0.03 3.71 -9.59
C ASN A 38 1.41 3.72 -9.06
N ALA A 39 2.15 2.62 -9.30
CA ALA A 39 3.57 2.51 -8.99
C ALA A 39 4.40 2.26 -10.25
N ALA A 40 5.61 2.84 -10.28
CA ALA A 40 6.52 2.77 -11.44
C ALA A 40 6.80 1.35 -11.92
N ALA A 41 7.15 0.44 -11.00
CA ALA A 41 7.46 -0.95 -11.34
C ALA A 41 6.28 -1.70 -11.98
N GLN A 42 5.04 -1.29 -11.66
CA GLN A 42 3.83 -1.98 -12.08
C GLN A 42 3.31 -1.51 -13.45
N ILE A 43 3.62 -0.26 -13.85
CA ILE A 43 3.04 0.32 -15.08
C ILE A 43 4.06 0.80 -16.12
N GLU A 44 5.27 1.22 -15.71
CA GLU A 44 6.17 1.93 -16.63
C GLU A 44 6.69 1.06 -17.78
N GLY A 45 7.08 -0.18 -17.49
CA GLY A 45 7.83 -0.99 -18.46
C GLY A 45 9.20 -0.37 -18.80
N ALA A 46 9.63 -0.50 -20.06
CA ALA A 46 10.90 0.04 -20.55
C ALA A 46 12.07 -0.25 -19.57
N TRP A 47 12.11 -1.49 -19.09
CA TRP A 47 12.91 -1.94 -17.93
C TRP A 47 14.42 -1.75 -18.10
N ASN A 48 14.91 -1.75 -19.34
CA ASN A 48 16.32 -1.58 -19.70
C ASN A 48 16.55 -0.44 -20.73
N GLU A 49 15.57 0.45 -20.88
CA GLU A 49 15.65 1.55 -21.84
C GLU A 49 16.15 2.83 -21.19
N ASP A 50 16.75 3.69 -22.02
CA ASP A 50 17.20 5.03 -21.65
C ASP A 50 18.10 5.07 -20.41
N GLY A 51 18.86 3.98 -20.19
CA GLY A 51 19.82 3.86 -19.11
C GLY A 51 19.22 3.49 -17.75
N LYS A 52 17.96 3.01 -17.71
CA LYS A 52 17.41 2.43 -16.47
C LYS A 52 18.19 1.18 -16.08
N GLY A 53 18.56 1.08 -14.80
CA GLY A 53 19.17 -0.10 -14.21
C GLY A 53 18.15 -1.19 -13.88
N GLU A 54 18.64 -2.42 -13.73
CA GLU A 54 17.85 -3.56 -13.30
C GLU A 54 17.38 -3.39 -11.85
N THR A 55 16.12 -3.75 -11.57
CA THR A 55 15.57 -3.80 -10.20
C THR A 55 15.49 -5.23 -9.67
N ILE A 56 15.28 -5.37 -8.36
CA ILE A 56 15.06 -6.68 -7.74
C ILE A 56 13.83 -7.39 -8.32
N TRP A 57 12.81 -6.68 -8.76
CA TRP A 57 11.63 -7.26 -9.38
C TRP A 57 11.87 -7.69 -10.82
N ASP A 58 12.64 -6.94 -11.60
CA ASP A 58 13.08 -7.37 -12.94
C ASP A 58 13.84 -8.70 -12.82
N ARG A 59 14.84 -8.77 -11.93
CA ARG A 59 15.60 -9.98 -11.66
C ARG A 59 14.74 -11.15 -11.18
N PHE A 60 13.84 -10.88 -10.22
CA PHE A 60 13.01 -11.91 -9.61
C PHE A 60 12.06 -12.55 -10.62
N ALA A 61 11.32 -11.72 -11.39
CA ALA A 61 10.37 -12.22 -12.39
C ALA A 61 11.07 -12.97 -13.53
N MET A 62 12.22 -12.47 -13.99
CA MET A 62 12.96 -13.11 -15.09
C MET A 62 13.67 -14.42 -14.66
N SER A 63 14.26 -14.43 -13.47
CA SER A 63 15.05 -15.60 -13.03
C SER A 63 14.22 -16.68 -12.32
N ARG A 64 13.02 -16.34 -11.88
CA ARG A 64 12.09 -17.22 -11.15
C ARG A 64 10.65 -17.04 -11.60
N PRO A 65 10.34 -17.21 -12.89
CA PRO A 65 8.99 -16.98 -13.42
C PRO A 65 7.94 -17.87 -12.72
N GLU A 66 8.32 -19.03 -12.19
CA GLU A 66 7.44 -19.91 -11.42
C GLU A 66 6.95 -19.30 -10.09
N ARG A 67 7.53 -18.18 -9.66
CA ARG A 67 7.13 -17.41 -8.48
C ARG A 67 6.08 -16.34 -8.82
N ILE A 68 5.81 -16.12 -10.09
CA ILE A 68 4.75 -15.25 -10.59
C ILE A 68 3.62 -16.14 -11.11
N PHE A 69 2.40 -15.88 -10.66
CA PHE A 69 1.25 -16.78 -10.90
C PHE A 69 1.01 -17.08 -12.39
N ASP A 70 1.13 -16.08 -13.23
CA ASP A 70 0.96 -16.19 -14.70
C ASP A 70 2.28 -16.24 -15.47
N HIS A 71 3.40 -16.37 -14.76
CA HIS A 71 4.76 -16.39 -15.31
C HIS A 71 5.17 -15.11 -16.08
N SER A 72 4.46 -14.02 -15.92
CA SER A 72 4.72 -12.73 -16.56
C SER A 72 5.84 -11.95 -15.88
N SER A 73 6.23 -10.83 -16.49
CA SER A 73 7.22 -9.90 -15.95
C SER A 73 6.78 -8.44 -16.17
N PRO A 74 7.29 -7.48 -15.37
CA PRO A 74 6.96 -6.06 -15.53
C PRO A 74 7.76 -5.36 -16.64
N GLN A 75 8.41 -6.10 -17.53
CA GLN A 75 9.33 -5.54 -18.53
C GLN A 75 8.65 -4.57 -19.50
N VAL A 76 7.38 -4.83 -19.83
CA VAL A 76 6.55 -3.96 -20.68
C VAL A 76 5.47 -3.29 -19.82
N ALA A 77 4.88 -4.02 -18.89
CA ALA A 77 3.80 -3.55 -18.01
C ALA A 77 2.66 -2.88 -18.81
N ALA A 78 2.20 -1.70 -18.42
CA ALA A 78 1.25 -0.90 -19.19
C ALA A 78 1.94 0.04 -20.18
N ASP A 79 3.26 -0.04 -20.32
CA ASP A 79 4.08 0.79 -21.23
C ASP A 79 3.96 2.31 -20.94
N SER A 80 3.68 2.65 -19.69
CA SER A 80 3.48 4.04 -19.26
C SER A 80 4.72 4.92 -19.45
N TYR A 81 5.93 4.34 -19.54
CA TYR A 81 7.12 5.11 -19.87
C TYR A 81 7.00 5.81 -21.23
N HIS A 82 6.41 5.16 -22.20
CA HIS A 82 6.16 5.75 -23.52
C HIS A 82 4.81 6.47 -23.59
N LYS A 83 3.81 6.01 -22.85
CA LYS A 83 2.41 6.44 -22.92
C LYS A 83 1.98 7.38 -21.79
N TRP A 84 2.90 7.94 -21.04
CA TRP A 84 2.61 8.80 -19.89
C TRP A 84 1.68 10.00 -20.19
N ARG A 85 1.63 10.44 -21.47
CA ARG A 85 0.72 11.53 -21.86
C ARG A 85 -0.72 11.08 -21.85
N GLU A 86 -0.97 9.88 -22.32
CA GLU A 86 -2.28 9.23 -22.29
C GLU A 86 -2.71 8.99 -20.84
N ASP A 87 -1.78 8.56 -19.97
CA ASP A 87 -2.06 8.38 -18.54
C ASP A 87 -2.47 9.71 -17.88
N VAL A 88 -1.77 10.80 -18.20
CA VAL A 88 -2.11 12.15 -17.70
C VAL A 88 -3.51 12.60 -18.15
N GLU A 89 -3.89 12.33 -19.39
CA GLU A 89 -5.25 12.64 -19.87
C GLU A 89 -6.30 11.78 -19.15
N MET A 90 -6.04 10.51 -18.88
CA MET A 90 -6.94 9.66 -18.09
C MET A 90 -7.13 10.20 -16.66
N VAL A 91 -6.03 10.60 -15.98
CA VAL A 91 -6.11 11.23 -14.65
C VAL A 91 -6.95 12.52 -14.69
N LYS A 92 -6.78 13.35 -15.72
CA LYS A 92 -7.57 14.57 -15.93
C LYS A 92 -9.05 14.26 -16.15
N GLU A 93 -9.37 13.26 -16.97
CA GLU A 93 -10.75 12.83 -17.24
C GLU A 93 -11.47 12.35 -15.97
N MET A 94 -10.74 11.71 -15.06
CA MET A 94 -11.28 11.29 -13.77
C MET A 94 -11.66 12.47 -12.86
N GLY A 95 -11.15 13.68 -13.11
CA GLY A 95 -11.50 14.87 -12.36
C GLY A 95 -11.04 14.88 -10.92
N VAL A 96 -9.96 14.17 -10.60
CA VAL A 96 -9.39 14.02 -9.26
C VAL A 96 -8.50 15.19 -8.88
N ASP A 97 -8.24 15.37 -7.57
CA ASP A 97 -7.39 16.44 -7.04
C ASP A 97 -5.91 16.12 -7.10
N HIS A 98 -5.55 14.84 -6.96
CA HIS A 98 -4.15 14.41 -6.96
C HIS A 98 -3.95 13.08 -7.69
N TYR A 99 -2.74 12.90 -8.19
CA TYR A 99 -2.25 11.63 -8.71
C TYR A 99 -1.04 11.18 -7.91
N ARG A 100 -1.15 10.01 -7.27
CA ARG A 100 -0.04 9.39 -6.57
C ARG A 100 0.71 8.47 -7.52
N LEU A 101 2.02 8.68 -7.61
CA LEU A 101 2.94 7.91 -8.45
C LEU A 101 4.21 7.60 -7.69
N SER A 102 5.00 6.65 -8.16
CA SER A 102 6.35 6.44 -7.63
C SER A 102 7.42 6.79 -8.66
N ILE A 103 8.63 7.08 -8.17
CA ILE A 103 9.83 7.26 -8.99
C ILE A 103 10.63 5.97 -8.93
N ALA A 104 10.91 5.35 -10.08
CA ALA A 104 11.82 4.21 -10.15
C ALA A 104 13.24 4.66 -9.81
N TRP A 105 13.76 4.22 -8.66
CA TRP A 105 15.10 4.57 -8.19
C TRP A 105 16.17 4.24 -9.24
N ALA A 106 16.10 3.05 -9.85
CA ALA A 106 17.02 2.60 -10.89
C ALA A 106 16.92 3.41 -12.19
N ARG A 107 15.88 4.24 -12.37
CA ARG A 107 15.78 5.17 -13.52
C ARG A 107 16.50 6.49 -13.25
N ILE A 108 16.69 6.84 -11.99
CA ILE A 108 17.45 8.03 -11.57
C ILE A 108 18.92 7.68 -11.37
N TYR A 109 19.21 6.61 -10.64
CA TYR A 109 20.53 6.05 -10.42
C TYR A 109 20.52 4.56 -10.78
N PRO A 110 21.01 4.19 -12.00
CA PRO A 110 20.93 2.82 -12.50
C PRO A 110 21.50 1.76 -11.55
N ASP A 111 22.62 2.06 -10.90
CA ASP A 111 23.26 1.21 -9.89
C ASP A 111 22.81 1.50 -8.45
N GLY A 112 21.92 2.46 -8.26
CA GLY A 112 21.38 2.86 -6.97
C GLY A 112 22.25 3.85 -6.20
N TYR A 113 23.50 4.06 -6.59
CA TYR A 113 24.45 4.94 -5.88
C TYR A 113 24.47 6.35 -6.45
N LYS A 114 24.59 7.34 -5.56
CA LYS A 114 24.89 8.72 -5.94
C LYS A 114 26.39 8.88 -6.22
N THR A 115 26.90 8.20 -7.25
CA THR A 115 28.32 8.27 -7.64
C THR A 115 28.60 9.24 -8.77
N GLU A 116 27.58 9.55 -9.58
CA GLU A 116 27.66 10.35 -10.80
C GLU A 116 26.43 11.26 -10.92
N GLU A 117 26.35 12.00 -12.04
CA GLU A 117 25.16 12.76 -12.37
C GLU A 117 23.94 11.83 -12.53
N PRO A 118 22.75 12.23 -12.07
CA PRO A 118 21.53 11.44 -12.28
C PRO A 118 21.28 11.20 -13.77
N ASN A 119 20.71 10.04 -14.11
CA ASN A 119 20.36 9.70 -15.47
C ASN A 119 19.43 10.74 -16.11
N ALA A 120 19.97 11.53 -17.04
CA ALA A 120 19.29 12.69 -17.63
C ALA A 120 17.94 12.34 -18.29
N LYS A 121 17.84 11.16 -18.94
CA LYS A 121 16.60 10.72 -19.61
C LYS A 121 15.53 10.36 -18.58
N GLY A 122 15.88 9.63 -17.51
CA GLY A 122 14.96 9.34 -16.42
C GLY A 122 14.49 10.60 -15.71
N VAL A 123 15.39 11.55 -15.45
CA VAL A 123 15.04 12.85 -14.87
C VAL A 123 14.08 13.63 -15.79
N ALA A 124 14.35 13.65 -17.10
CA ALA A 124 13.49 14.35 -18.06
C ALA A 124 12.08 13.74 -18.12
N TYR A 125 11.97 12.41 -18.09
CA TYR A 125 10.69 11.69 -18.05
C TYR A 125 9.84 12.17 -16.87
N TYR A 126 10.34 12.07 -15.64
CA TYR A 126 9.58 12.49 -14.46
C TYR A 126 9.31 13.99 -14.42
N LYS A 127 10.24 14.85 -14.85
CA LYS A 127 9.97 16.30 -14.95
C LYS A 127 8.82 16.61 -15.88
N ASN A 128 8.76 15.94 -17.04
CA ASN A 128 7.69 16.15 -18.01
C ASN A 128 6.34 15.68 -17.45
N LEU A 129 6.30 14.49 -16.84
CA LEU A 129 5.09 13.95 -16.22
C LEU A 129 4.56 14.88 -15.12
N LEU A 130 5.42 15.25 -14.15
CA LEU A 130 5.05 16.09 -13.01
C LEU A 130 4.57 17.49 -13.45
N ARG A 131 5.26 18.12 -14.40
CA ARG A 131 4.85 19.41 -14.95
C ARG A 131 3.52 19.35 -15.67
N SER A 132 3.26 18.28 -16.41
CA SER A 132 1.99 18.08 -17.11
C SER A 132 0.82 17.96 -16.13
N LEU A 133 0.98 17.19 -15.04
CA LEU A 133 -0.03 17.10 -13.97
C LEU A 133 -0.27 18.49 -13.34
N ARG A 134 0.79 19.20 -12.99
CA ARG A 134 0.68 20.56 -12.39
C ARG A 134 -0.01 21.55 -13.33
N ALA A 135 0.29 21.50 -14.62
CA ALA A 135 -0.35 22.36 -15.63
C ALA A 135 -1.87 22.13 -15.73
N LEU A 136 -2.34 20.94 -15.38
CA LEU A 136 -3.75 20.58 -15.34
C LEU A 136 -4.40 20.83 -13.96
N GLY A 137 -3.64 21.35 -12.99
CA GLY A 137 -4.12 21.60 -11.63
C GLY A 137 -4.23 20.32 -10.78
N ILE A 138 -3.62 19.23 -11.21
CA ILE A 138 -3.56 17.96 -10.49
C ILE A 138 -2.31 17.96 -9.63
N GLU A 139 -2.45 17.70 -8.31
CA GLU A 139 -1.32 17.68 -7.38
C GLU A 139 -0.57 16.35 -7.46
N PRO A 140 0.73 16.32 -7.78
CA PRO A 140 1.51 15.10 -7.67
C PRO A 140 1.76 14.72 -6.20
N MET A 141 1.45 13.46 -5.84
CA MET A 141 1.89 12.81 -4.60
C MET A 141 2.94 11.78 -4.96
N VAL A 142 4.20 11.99 -4.57
CA VAL A 142 5.32 11.21 -5.10
C VAL A 142 5.90 10.29 -4.04
N THR A 143 5.91 8.99 -4.36
CA THR A 143 6.57 7.94 -3.59
C THR A 143 8.00 7.73 -4.10
N LEU A 144 9.00 7.83 -3.22
CA LEU A 144 10.41 7.65 -3.60
C LEU A 144 10.79 6.18 -3.79
N TYR A 145 10.17 5.27 -3.03
CA TYR A 145 10.46 3.84 -3.10
C TYR A 145 9.18 3.01 -2.98
N HIS A 146 8.87 2.29 -4.06
CA HIS A 146 7.72 1.38 -4.13
C HIS A 146 8.18 -0.01 -4.58
N TRP A 147 9.09 -0.61 -3.76
CA TRP A 147 9.59 -2.00 -3.78
C TRP A 147 10.63 -2.31 -4.86
N ASP A 148 10.93 -1.38 -5.75
CA ASP A 148 11.80 -1.53 -6.92
C ASP A 148 13.26 -1.13 -6.64
N LEU A 149 13.87 -1.79 -5.64
CA LEU A 149 15.28 -1.57 -5.27
C LEU A 149 16.19 -1.86 -6.48
N PRO A 150 17.16 -0.99 -6.81
CA PRO A 150 18.20 -1.32 -7.78
C PRO A 150 18.89 -2.63 -7.41
N GLN A 151 18.94 -3.58 -8.35
CA GLN A 151 19.46 -4.93 -8.10
C GLN A 151 20.89 -4.91 -7.59
N LYS A 152 21.70 -3.98 -8.07
CA LYS A 152 23.08 -3.83 -7.64
C LYS A 152 23.24 -3.60 -6.13
N LEU A 153 22.34 -2.86 -5.49
CA LEU A 153 22.36 -2.66 -4.03
C LEU A 153 22.06 -3.96 -3.27
N GLN A 154 21.21 -4.82 -3.86
CA GLN A 154 20.96 -6.14 -3.31
C GLN A 154 22.19 -7.04 -3.45
N ASP A 155 22.83 -7.03 -4.62
CA ASP A 155 24.02 -7.86 -4.92
C ASP A 155 25.24 -7.43 -4.07
N ASP A 156 25.49 -6.14 -3.91
CA ASP A 156 26.67 -5.62 -3.25
C ASP A 156 26.69 -5.82 -1.72
N PHE A 157 25.51 -5.76 -1.07
CA PHE A 157 25.48 -5.83 0.40
C PHE A 157 24.17 -6.34 1.01
N GLY A 158 23.29 -6.94 0.21
CA GLY A 158 22.03 -7.52 0.69
C GLY A 158 20.88 -6.52 0.89
N GLY A 159 20.93 -5.37 0.23
CA GLY A 159 19.82 -4.41 0.20
C GLY A 159 19.38 -3.95 1.60
N TRP A 160 18.09 -4.09 1.89
CA TRP A 160 17.50 -3.63 3.16
C TRP A 160 17.97 -4.39 4.42
N LEU A 161 18.70 -5.52 4.28
CA LEU A 161 19.29 -6.19 5.44
C LEU A 161 20.55 -5.48 5.98
N SER A 162 21.14 -4.61 5.19
CA SER A 162 22.35 -3.90 5.56
C SER A 162 22.06 -2.46 5.98
N PRO A 163 22.67 -1.95 7.07
CA PRO A 163 22.54 -0.54 7.46
C PRO A 163 23.13 0.44 6.44
N LYS A 164 23.96 -0.01 5.48
CA LYS A 164 24.49 0.82 4.38
C LYS A 164 23.40 1.46 3.55
N ILE A 165 22.25 0.77 3.39
CA ILE A 165 21.13 1.25 2.59
C ILE A 165 20.57 2.58 3.10
N VAL A 166 20.71 2.83 4.40
CA VAL A 166 20.14 4.02 5.06
C VAL A 166 20.70 5.32 4.50
N ASP A 167 22.02 5.41 4.33
CA ASP A 167 22.66 6.59 3.77
C ASP A 167 22.49 6.68 2.25
N ILE A 168 22.55 5.55 1.57
CA ILE A 168 22.37 5.48 0.12
C ILE A 168 20.96 5.93 -0.26
N PHE A 169 19.92 5.47 0.46
CA PHE A 169 18.54 5.93 0.26
C PHE A 169 18.38 7.43 0.56
N ALA A 170 19.02 7.92 1.62
CA ALA A 170 18.99 9.34 1.99
C ALA A 170 19.59 10.23 0.89
N ASP A 171 20.67 9.79 0.24
CA ASP A 171 21.30 10.50 -0.88
C ASP A 171 20.39 10.49 -2.13
N TYR A 172 19.75 9.37 -2.43
CA TYR A 172 18.74 9.29 -3.49
C TYR A 172 17.55 10.21 -3.23
N ALA A 173 17.02 10.19 -2.00
CA ALA A 173 15.93 11.07 -1.59
C ALA A 173 16.29 12.56 -1.75
N ARG A 174 17.49 12.97 -1.30
CA ARG A 174 17.99 14.34 -1.48
C ARG A 174 17.99 14.74 -2.94
N THR A 175 18.47 13.87 -3.83
CA THR A 175 18.49 14.13 -5.27
C THR A 175 17.09 14.31 -5.82
N CYS A 176 16.12 13.46 -5.43
CA CYS A 176 14.74 13.62 -5.86
C CYS A 176 14.10 14.92 -5.35
N PHE A 177 14.35 15.32 -4.10
CA PHE A 177 13.86 16.59 -3.55
C PHE A 177 14.45 17.79 -4.30
N GLU A 178 15.71 17.73 -4.67
CA GLU A 178 16.40 18.77 -5.45
C GLU A 178 15.82 18.89 -6.87
N LEU A 179 15.65 17.74 -7.55
CA LEU A 179 15.26 17.70 -8.94
C LEU A 179 13.77 18.01 -9.18
N PHE A 180 12.90 17.63 -8.25
CA PHE A 180 11.45 17.61 -8.44
C PHE A 180 10.66 18.43 -7.41
N GLY A 181 11.32 19.00 -6.41
CA GLY A 181 10.67 19.68 -5.29
C GLY A 181 9.90 20.97 -5.67
N ASP A 182 10.14 21.53 -6.84
CA ASP A 182 9.38 22.67 -7.35
C ASP A 182 7.97 22.24 -7.78
N GLU A 183 7.82 21.02 -8.33
CA GLU A 183 6.56 20.45 -8.79
C GLU A 183 5.81 19.63 -7.71
N VAL A 184 6.53 19.09 -6.71
CA VAL A 184 5.95 18.13 -5.74
C VAL A 184 5.83 18.76 -4.36
N LYS A 185 4.61 18.64 -3.79
CA LYS A 185 4.31 19.12 -2.42
C LYS A 185 3.99 17.99 -1.43
N TRP A 186 3.71 16.78 -1.93
CA TRP A 186 3.38 15.62 -1.11
C TRP A 186 4.37 14.50 -1.42
N TRP A 187 5.25 14.24 -0.45
CA TRP A 187 6.28 13.22 -0.56
C TRP A 187 5.99 12.03 0.33
N ILE A 188 6.13 10.86 -0.22
CA ILE A 188 6.14 9.59 0.48
C ILE A 188 7.53 9.00 0.32
N THR A 189 8.19 8.71 1.43
CA THR A 189 9.55 8.17 1.36
C THR A 189 9.54 6.72 0.91
N ILE A 190 8.76 5.88 1.59
CA ILE A 190 8.71 4.42 1.40
C ILE A 190 7.27 3.95 1.46
N ASN A 191 6.88 3.08 0.53
CA ASN A 191 5.58 2.41 0.52
C ASN A 191 5.65 1.07 1.23
N GLU A 192 4.76 0.84 2.20
CA GLU A 192 4.46 -0.44 2.83
C GLU A 192 5.69 -1.23 3.31
N PRO A 193 6.38 -0.76 4.33
CA PRO A 193 7.57 -1.41 4.84
C PRO A 193 7.34 -2.86 5.30
N LYS A 194 6.12 -3.23 5.69
CA LYS A 194 5.79 -4.62 6.03
C LYS A 194 5.93 -5.54 4.81
N GLN A 195 5.45 -5.12 3.65
CA GLN A 195 5.57 -5.90 2.42
C GLN A 195 7.03 -6.03 1.99
N ILE A 196 7.80 -4.94 2.06
CA ILE A 196 9.24 -4.98 1.81
C ILE A 196 9.90 -6.02 2.72
N CYS A 197 9.69 -5.91 4.02
CA CYS A 197 10.46 -6.62 5.01
C CYS A 197 9.97 -8.05 5.26
N GLU A 198 8.65 -8.26 5.40
CA GLU A 198 8.12 -9.60 5.64
C GLU A 198 8.08 -10.42 4.35
N ALA A 199 7.50 -9.88 3.28
CA ALA A 199 7.38 -10.62 2.04
C ALA A 199 8.71 -10.74 1.28
N GLY A 200 9.57 -9.72 1.31
CA GLY A 200 10.86 -9.71 0.60
C GLY A 200 12.01 -10.36 1.37
N TYR A 201 12.09 -10.14 2.69
CA TYR A 201 13.25 -10.55 3.53
C TYR A 201 12.88 -11.44 4.72
N GLY A 202 11.61 -11.76 4.89
CA GLY A 202 11.11 -12.72 5.87
C GLY A 202 10.73 -14.05 5.21
N THR A 203 9.59 -14.08 4.56
CA THR A 203 9.06 -15.27 3.85
C THR A 203 9.69 -15.48 2.48
N GLY A 204 10.18 -14.43 1.84
CA GLY A 204 10.77 -14.48 0.52
C GLY A 204 9.75 -14.71 -0.61
N VAL A 205 8.47 -14.44 -0.38
CA VAL A 205 7.42 -14.58 -1.43
C VAL A 205 7.48 -13.45 -2.46
N PHE A 206 8.04 -12.29 -2.09
CA PHE A 206 8.33 -11.17 -2.98
C PHE A 206 9.82 -11.02 -3.24
N ALA A 207 10.17 -10.20 -4.23
CA ALA A 207 11.56 -9.82 -4.48
C ALA A 207 12.18 -9.14 -3.24
N PRO A 208 13.46 -9.41 -2.94
CA PRO A 208 14.43 -10.22 -3.66
C PRO A 208 14.35 -11.73 -3.37
N GLY A 209 13.36 -12.21 -2.63
CA GLY A 209 13.14 -13.63 -2.37
C GLY A 209 14.02 -14.21 -1.26
N ILE A 210 14.40 -13.42 -0.26
CA ILE A 210 15.23 -13.84 0.86
C ILE A 210 14.35 -14.47 1.94
N VAL A 211 14.64 -15.74 2.27
CA VAL A 211 13.92 -16.45 3.33
C VAL A 211 14.70 -16.35 4.65
N SER A 212 14.22 -15.51 5.55
CA SER A 212 14.80 -15.29 6.88
C SER A 212 13.71 -14.88 7.90
N PRO A 213 12.74 -15.80 8.16
CA PRO A 213 11.55 -15.45 8.95
C PRO A 213 11.91 -15.09 10.39
N GLY A 214 11.36 -13.99 10.87
CA GLY A 214 11.54 -13.46 12.23
C GLY A 214 12.94 -12.95 12.54
N VAL A 215 13.81 -12.82 11.53
CA VAL A 215 15.14 -12.23 11.67
C VAL A 215 15.36 -11.17 10.59
N GLY A 216 15.26 -11.56 9.31
CA GLY A 216 15.48 -10.68 8.17
C GLY A 216 14.46 -9.54 8.13
N ASN A 217 13.20 -9.86 8.35
CA ASN A 217 12.11 -8.86 8.40
C ASN A 217 12.32 -7.80 9.49
N TYR A 218 12.77 -8.17 10.68
CA TYR A 218 13.03 -7.20 11.76
C TYR A 218 14.26 -6.34 11.51
N LYS A 219 15.34 -6.92 10.93
CA LYS A 219 16.50 -6.15 10.50
C LYS A 219 16.15 -5.14 9.42
N CYS A 220 15.39 -5.59 8.42
CA CYS A 220 14.86 -4.74 7.37
C CYS A 220 14.01 -3.59 7.94
N ALA A 221 13.05 -3.89 8.84
CA ALA A 221 12.19 -2.91 9.47
C ALA A 221 12.98 -1.77 10.14
N LYS A 222 14.04 -2.10 10.88
CA LYS A 222 14.92 -1.09 11.47
C LYS A 222 15.57 -0.20 10.42
N ASN A 223 16.14 -0.79 9.37
CA ASN A 223 16.85 -0.04 8.33
C ASN A 223 15.90 0.85 7.50
N VAL A 224 14.70 0.35 7.19
CA VAL A 224 13.65 1.13 6.49
C VAL A 224 13.25 2.35 7.30
N LEU A 225 13.01 2.21 8.60
CA LEU A 225 12.64 3.34 9.47
C LEU A 225 13.77 4.37 9.61
N LEU A 226 15.01 3.92 9.70
CA LEU A 226 16.17 4.83 9.75
C LEU A 226 16.35 5.57 8.41
N ALA A 227 16.15 4.89 7.28
CA ALA A 227 16.24 5.50 5.96
C ALA A 227 15.13 6.55 5.76
N HIS A 228 13.89 6.22 6.12
CA HIS A 228 12.79 7.16 6.15
C HIS A 228 13.12 8.41 6.98
N ALA A 229 13.56 8.21 8.20
CA ALA A 229 13.88 9.31 9.12
C ALA A 229 14.99 10.23 8.59
N LYS A 230 16.05 9.67 8.01
CA LYS A 230 17.10 10.48 7.38
C LYS A 230 16.58 11.29 6.21
N ALA A 231 15.78 10.67 5.33
CA ALA A 231 15.15 11.38 4.20
C ALA A 231 14.25 12.52 4.69
N TYR A 232 13.42 12.28 5.72
CA TYR A 232 12.58 13.31 6.33
C TYR A 232 13.40 14.50 6.85
N HIS A 233 14.47 14.24 7.61
CA HIS A 233 15.31 15.31 8.15
C HIS A 233 16.09 16.07 7.08
N ILE A 234 16.47 15.42 5.98
CA ILE A 234 17.07 16.10 4.83
C ILE A 234 16.05 17.07 4.23
N TYR A 235 14.81 16.59 3.97
CA TYR A 235 13.74 17.46 3.46
C TYR A 235 13.49 18.64 4.38
N ASP A 236 13.36 18.39 5.68
CA ASP A 236 13.06 19.41 6.68
C ASP A 236 14.13 20.50 6.73
N LYS A 237 15.39 20.12 6.73
CA LYS A 237 16.51 21.07 6.86
C LYS A 237 16.86 21.79 5.57
N GLU A 238 16.84 21.10 4.44
CA GLU A 238 17.39 21.58 3.18
C GLU A 238 16.32 22.12 2.21
N PHE A 239 15.11 21.56 2.24
CA PHE A 239 14.09 21.80 1.18
C PHE A 239 12.78 22.41 1.69
N ARG A 240 12.35 22.11 2.92
CA ARG A 240 11.02 22.51 3.41
C ARG A 240 10.75 24.01 3.27
N LYS A 241 11.72 24.85 3.64
CA LYS A 241 11.56 26.30 3.56
C LYS A 241 11.30 26.79 2.12
N LYS A 242 11.97 26.19 1.12
CA LYS A 242 11.82 26.52 -0.30
C LYS A 242 10.54 25.90 -0.87
N ASN A 243 10.36 24.61 -0.66
CA ASN A 243 9.36 23.81 -1.37
C ASN A 243 8.00 23.79 -0.68
N GLN A 244 7.93 24.07 0.64
CA GLN A 244 6.70 24.12 1.45
C GLN A 244 5.81 22.87 1.32
N GLY A 245 6.43 21.70 1.19
CA GLY A 245 5.75 20.42 1.06
C GLY A 245 5.68 19.64 2.37
N LYS A 246 5.01 18.50 2.31
CA LYS A 246 4.82 17.55 3.39
C LYS A 246 5.52 16.23 3.08
N VAL A 247 6.00 15.52 4.10
CA VAL A 247 6.68 14.23 3.97
C VAL A 247 6.07 13.22 4.93
N ALA A 248 5.82 12.00 4.46
CA ALA A 248 5.33 10.89 5.26
C ALA A 248 5.93 9.54 4.81
N ILE A 249 5.63 8.48 5.56
CA ILE A 249 5.80 7.08 5.17
C ILE A 249 4.41 6.46 5.02
N VAL A 250 4.22 5.58 4.04
CA VAL A 250 2.97 4.83 3.88
C VAL A 250 3.10 3.47 4.56
N ILE A 251 2.15 3.16 5.42
CA ILE A 251 2.07 1.88 6.12
C ILE A 251 0.75 1.20 5.74
N ASP A 252 0.80 -0.08 5.42
CA ASP A 252 -0.37 -0.90 5.14
C ASP A 252 -0.89 -1.60 6.40
N SER A 253 -2.20 -1.78 6.48
CA SER A 253 -2.81 -2.63 7.50
C SER A 253 -4.17 -3.15 7.10
N ASN A 254 -4.39 -4.43 7.39
CA ASN A 254 -5.73 -4.98 7.48
C ASN A 254 -6.36 -4.52 8.80
N TRP A 255 -7.70 -4.42 8.84
CA TRP A 255 -8.39 -4.40 10.11
C TRP A 255 -8.48 -5.82 10.68
N SER A 256 -8.11 -5.99 11.94
CA SER A 256 -8.21 -7.25 12.69
C SER A 256 -9.44 -7.22 13.58
N GLU A 257 -10.59 -7.75 13.10
CA GLU A 257 -11.83 -7.77 13.87
C GLU A 257 -11.77 -8.87 14.93
N PRO A 258 -11.97 -8.54 16.22
CA PRO A 258 -11.98 -9.56 17.27
C PRO A 258 -13.18 -10.49 17.11
N ALA A 259 -12.95 -11.82 17.23
CA ALA A 259 -13.96 -12.84 17.04
C ALA A 259 -15.11 -12.77 18.07
N SER A 260 -14.84 -12.17 19.21
CA SER A 260 -15.85 -11.96 20.26
C SER A 260 -15.52 -10.76 21.15
N ALA A 261 -16.45 -10.42 22.04
CA ALA A 261 -16.23 -9.39 23.07
C ALA A 261 -15.35 -9.87 24.25
N LYS A 262 -14.82 -11.09 24.22
CA LYS A 262 -13.95 -11.61 25.28
C LYS A 262 -12.64 -10.81 25.32
N PRO A 263 -12.08 -10.53 26.50
CA PRO A 263 -10.84 -9.78 26.63
C PRO A 263 -9.68 -10.36 25.81
N GLU A 264 -9.53 -11.68 25.79
CA GLU A 264 -8.46 -12.35 25.05
C GLU A 264 -8.54 -12.16 23.53
N ASP A 265 -9.76 -12.07 22.95
CA ASP A 265 -9.94 -11.80 21.52
C ASP A 265 -9.69 -10.32 21.20
N GLN A 266 -10.07 -9.41 22.12
CA GLN A 266 -9.76 -7.98 21.99
C GLN A 266 -8.25 -7.72 22.07
N GLU A 267 -7.55 -8.38 22.99
CA GLU A 267 -6.09 -8.32 23.10
C GLU A 267 -5.39 -8.93 21.86
N ALA A 268 -5.96 -9.99 21.28
CA ALA A 268 -5.46 -10.59 20.05
C ALA A 268 -5.56 -9.61 18.86
N SER A 269 -6.70 -8.94 18.74
CA SER A 269 -6.92 -7.89 17.73
C SER A 269 -5.92 -6.75 17.87
N GLU A 270 -5.80 -6.19 19.09
CA GLU A 270 -4.84 -5.12 19.37
C GLU A 270 -3.41 -5.57 19.06
N ARG A 271 -3.03 -6.77 19.47
CA ARG A 271 -1.69 -7.32 19.19
C ARG A 271 -1.42 -7.47 17.70
N ALA A 272 -2.39 -7.98 16.92
CA ALA A 272 -2.26 -8.09 15.47
C ALA A 272 -2.04 -6.71 14.82
N LEU A 273 -2.80 -5.68 15.22
CA LEU A 273 -2.63 -4.31 14.73
C LEU A 273 -1.28 -3.72 15.13
N GLN A 274 -0.79 -4.02 16.33
CA GLN A 274 0.53 -3.54 16.79
C GLN A 274 1.69 -4.22 16.04
N PHE A 275 1.55 -5.46 15.59
CA PHE A 275 2.56 -6.14 14.78
C PHE A 275 2.50 -5.78 13.29
N THR A 276 1.32 -5.38 12.78
CA THR A 276 1.16 -4.96 11.38
C THR A 276 1.45 -3.47 11.20
N TYR A 277 0.55 -2.62 11.65
CA TYR A 277 0.75 -1.17 11.56
C TYR A 277 1.74 -0.65 12.61
N GLY A 278 1.55 -1.06 13.88
CA GLY A 278 2.30 -0.51 15.02
C GLY A 278 3.80 -0.73 14.93
N LEU A 279 4.28 -1.84 14.37
CA LEU A 279 5.70 -2.12 14.18
C LEU A 279 6.42 -0.98 13.43
N TYR A 280 5.75 -0.33 12.51
CA TYR A 280 6.30 0.78 11.72
C TYR A 280 5.78 2.14 12.18
N GLY A 281 4.50 2.24 12.51
CA GLY A 281 3.87 3.48 12.92
C GLY A 281 4.32 3.95 14.30
N ASN A 282 4.41 3.05 15.29
CA ASN A 282 4.76 3.46 16.65
C ASN A 282 6.14 4.12 16.75
N PRO A 283 7.22 3.63 16.10
CA PRO A 283 8.50 4.34 16.07
C PRO A 283 8.39 5.74 15.49
N VAL A 284 7.64 5.92 14.41
CA VAL A 284 7.49 7.21 13.73
C VAL A 284 6.72 8.22 14.59
N PHE A 285 5.63 7.79 15.22
CA PHE A 285 4.77 8.69 16.02
C PHE A 285 5.24 8.81 17.47
N ASN A 286 5.60 7.70 18.12
CA ASN A 286 5.87 7.62 19.55
C ASN A 286 7.36 7.42 19.89
N GLY A 287 8.18 6.91 18.95
CA GLY A 287 9.63 6.87 19.05
C GLY A 287 10.27 5.49 19.21
N ASP A 288 9.56 4.47 19.69
CA ASP A 288 10.12 3.12 19.88
C ASP A 288 9.17 2.05 19.35
N TRP A 289 9.62 0.82 19.29
CA TRP A 289 8.78 -0.33 18.99
C TRP A 289 7.60 -0.43 19.98
N PRO A 290 6.42 -0.93 19.58
CA PRO A 290 5.34 -1.20 20.51
C PRO A 290 5.78 -2.14 21.64
N ALA A 291 5.35 -1.88 22.88
CA ALA A 291 5.74 -2.68 24.04
C ALA A 291 5.41 -4.17 23.83
N VAL A 292 4.19 -4.48 23.36
CA VAL A 292 3.75 -5.85 23.10
C VAL A 292 4.62 -6.56 22.07
N VAL A 293 5.09 -5.85 21.05
CA VAL A 293 6.00 -6.43 20.01
C VAL A 293 7.35 -6.76 20.64
N LYS A 294 7.96 -5.82 21.40
CA LYS A 294 9.23 -6.05 22.10
C LYS A 294 9.17 -7.25 23.04
N GLU A 295 8.14 -7.27 23.87
CA GLU A 295 7.96 -8.32 24.89
C GLU A 295 7.78 -9.70 24.26
N ARG A 296 6.88 -9.82 23.28
CA ARG A 296 6.61 -11.11 22.63
C ARG A 296 7.80 -11.63 21.85
N VAL A 297 8.46 -10.80 21.03
CA VAL A 297 9.61 -11.24 20.26
C VAL A 297 10.76 -11.62 21.19
N ALA A 298 10.99 -10.89 22.30
CA ALA A 298 12.00 -11.24 23.29
C ALA A 298 11.66 -12.56 24.00
N GLN A 299 10.40 -12.75 24.41
CA GLN A 299 9.94 -13.99 25.05
C GLN A 299 10.14 -15.20 24.13
N ARG A 300 9.68 -15.11 22.87
CA ARG A 300 9.80 -16.20 21.91
C ARG A 300 11.26 -16.47 21.52
N SER A 301 12.07 -15.43 21.41
CA SER A 301 13.52 -15.58 21.18
C SER A 301 14.18 -16.37 22.32
N LYS A 302 13.85 -16.05 23.58
CA LYS A 302 14.32 -16.79 24.75
C LYS A 302 13.84 -18.23 24.76
N GLN A 303 12.58 -18.49 24.43
CA GLN A 303 12.01 -19.84 24.32
C GLN A 303 12.71 -20.67 23.24
N ALA A 304 13.12 -20.04 22.13
CA ALA A 304 13.92 -20.66 21.07
C ALA A 304 15.42 -20.82 21.43
N GLY A 305 15.83 -20.50 22.66
CA GLY A 305 17.21 -20.65 23.13
C GLY A 305 18.17 -19.53 22.70
N LEU A 306 17.65 -18.43 22.15
CA LEU A 306 18.47 -17.29 21.73
C LEU A 306 18.85 -16.43 22.94
N LYS A 307 20.07 -15.88 22.93
CA LYS A 307 20.57 -14.99 23.99
C LYS A 307 19.94 -13.60 23.92
N GLU A 308 19.63 -13.13 22.73
CA GLU A 308 19.09 -11.81 22.47
C GLU A 308 17.76 -11.90 21.70
N SER A 309 16.99 -10.83 21.78
CA SER A 309 15.76 -10.69 20.99
C SER A 309 16.10 -10.61 19.49
N ARG A 310 15.29 -11.27 18.67
CA ARG A 310 15.37 -11.17 17.19
C ARG A 310 14.99 -9.79 16.68
N LEU A 311 14.16 -9.06 17.44
CA LEU A 311 13.84 -7.66 17.15
C LEU A 311 15.04 -6.77 17.58
N PRO A 312 15.74 -6.13 16.65
CA PRO A 312 16.87 -5.26 17.02
C PRO A 312 16.38 -4.08 17.87
N ALA A 313 17.02 -3.86 19.01
CA ALA A 313 16.72 -2.68 19.81
C ALA A 313 17.03 -1.39 19.04
N LEU A 314 16.22 -0.36 19.25
CA LEU A 314 16.54 1.00 18.83
C LEU A 314 17.35 1.68 19.94
N THR A 315 18.44 2.34 19.58
CA THR A 315 19.20 3.17 20.52
C THR A 315 18.43 4.47 20.82
N LYS A 316 18.83 5.18 21.85
CA LYS A 316 18.22 6.48 22.19
C LYS A 316 18.34 7.49 21.05
N GLU A 317 19.46 7.46 20.35
CA GLU A 317 19.76 8.31 19.19
C GLU A 317 18.86 7.93 18.00
N GLU A 318 18.68 6.64 17.74
CA GLU A 318 17.78 6.15 16.69
C GLU A 318 16.31 6.48 16.99
N ILE A 319 15.88 6.31 18.24
CA ILE A 319 14.53 6.72 18.69
C ILE A 319 14.33 8.23 18.45
N LYS A 320 15.30 9.06 18.83
CA LYS A 320 15.25 10.51 18.61
C LYS A 320 15.24 10.87 17.13
N LEU A 321 15.97 10.10 16.31
CA LEU A 321 16.03 10.31 14.87
C LEU A 321 14.67 9.99 14.21
N ILE A 322 14.00 8.91 14.63
CA ILE A 322 12.76 8.42 13.98
C ILE A 322 11.52 9.17 14.48
N LYS A 323 11.45 9.46 15.77
CA LYS A 323 10.26 10.06 16.38
C LYS A 323 9.90 11.40 15.77
N GLY A 324 8.65 11.56 15.33
CA GLY A 324 8.09 12.80 14.77
C GLY A 324 8.43 13.02 13.29
N THR A 325 8.95 12.01 12.59
CA THR A 325 9.28 12.12 11.16
C THR A 325 8.07 11.90 10.25
N HIS A 326 7.02 12.68 10.49
CA HIS A 326 5.80 12.67 9.70
C HIS A 326 5.15 14.04 9.70
N ASP A 327 4.56 14.44 8.58
CA ASP A 327 3.70 15.63 8.49
C ASP A 327 2.21 15.24 8.44
N PHE A 328 1.91 14.00 8.08
CA PHE A 328 0.58 13.38 8.06
C PHE A 328 0.72 11.86 8.18
N LEU A 329 -0.36 11.18 8.54
CA LEU A 329 -0.42 9.73 8.61
C LEU A 329 -0.97 9.17 7.30
N CYS A 330 -0.26 8.23 6.68
CA CYS A 330 -0.71 7.51 5.49
C CYS A 330 -1.11 6.08 5.84
N ILE A 331 -2.19 5.62 5.21
CA ILE A 331 -2.67 4.24 5.36
C ILE A 331 -3.09 3.66 4.01
N ASN A 332 -2.57 2.46 3.70
CA ASN A 332 -3.10 1.60 2.66
C ASN A 332 -3.96 0.54 3.33
N HIS A 333 -5.21 0.43 2.89
CA HIS A 333 -6.16 -0.52 3.47
C HIS A 333 -7.04 -1.15 2.40
N TYR A 334 -7.07 -2.47 2.34
CA TYR A 334 -7.80 -3.21 1.32
C TYR A 334 -8.79 -4.21 1.91
N THR A 335 -8.45 -4.83 3.04
CA THR A 335 -9.14 -6.02 3.54
C THR A 335 -9.25 -6.02 5.06
N SER A 336 -10.15 -6.83 5.58
CA SER A 336 -10.34 -7.07 7.01
C SER A 336 -10.32 -8.57 7.28
N HIS A 337 -9.82 -8.95 8.46
CA HIS A 337 -9.79 -10.33 8.92
C HIS A 337 -10.43 -10.45 10.29
N MET A 338 -10.97 -11.61 10.60
CA MET A 338 -11.33 -11.99 11.96
C MET A 338 -10.10 -12.50 12.69
N VAL A 339 -9.97 -12.16 13.97
CA VAL A 339 -8.89 -12.69 14.81
C VAL A 339 -9.42 -13.19 16.15
N SER A 340 -8.81 -14.25 16.68
CA SER A 340 -9.05 -14.74 18.03
C SER A 340 -7.78 -15.08 18.76
N ALA A 341 -7.86 -15.09 20.07
CA ALA A 341 -6.79 -15.51 20.95
C ALA A 341 -6.66 -17.03 20.91
N TRP A 342 -5.98 -17.52 19.96
CA TRP A 342 -5.48 -18.89 20.03
C TRP A 342 -4.40 -19.07 19.00
N TYR A 343 -3.23 -19.23 19.31
CA TYR A 343 -2.21 -19.95 18.53
C TYR A 343 -0.92 -19.90 19.32
N GLU A 344 -0.55 -21.00 19.87
CA GLU A 344 0.82 -21.20 20.31
C GLU A 344 1.58 -21.96 19.23
N ALA A 345 2.26 -21.21 18.36
CA ALA A 345 3.20 -21.80 17.43
C ALA A 345 4.31 -22.54 18.18
N PRO A 346 4.86 -23.62 17.61
CA PRO A 346 6.03 -24.27 18.15
C PRO A 346 7.14 -23.25 18.48
N VAL A 347 7.89 -23.47 19.54
CA VAL A 347 8.98 -22.56 19.96
C VAL A 347 10.08 -22.42 18.90
N THR A 348 10.20 -23.40 18.02
CA THR A 348 11.13 -23.40 16.88
C THR A 348 10.66 -22.56 15.70
N ASP A 349 9.38 -22.20 15.65
CA ASP A 349 8.84 -21.30 14.64
C ASP A 349 9.15 -19.86 15.02
N THR A 350 10.05 -19.22 14.28
CA THR A 350 10.49 -17.83 14.50
C THR A 350 9.78 -16.83 13.59
N SER A 351 8.76 -17.25 12.83
CA SER A 351 8.04 -16.39 11.89
C SER A 351 7.32 -15.22 12.58
N LEU A 352 7.04 -14.16 11.83
CA LEU A 352 6.22 -13.04 12.28
C LEU A 352 4.83 -13.51 12.73
N THR A 353 4.21 -14.44 11.99
CA THR A 353 2.91 -15.04 12.33
C THR A 353 2.95 -15.72 13.71
N ALA A 354 4.02 -16.46 13.98
CA ALA A 354 4.24 -17.11 15.29
C ALA A 354 4.45 -16.07 16.40
N ASP A 355 5.12 -14.96 16.11
CA ASP A 355 5.32 -13.88 17.08
C ASP A 355 4.01 -13.14 17.38
N ILE A 356 3.15 -12.90 16.39
CA ILE A 356 1.79 -12.34 16.58
C ILE A 356 0.97 -13.30 17.45
N GLY A 357 0.97 -14.59 17.13
CA GLY A 357 0.31 -15.64 17.91
C GLY A 357 -1.20 -15.42 18.06
N VAL A 358 -1.89 -15.28 16.95
CA VAL A 358 -3.35 -15.21 16.86
C VAL A 358 -3.86 -16.19 15.82
N ASN A 359 -5.11 -16.64 15.94
CA ASN A 359 -5.84 -17.13 14.78
C ASN A 359 -6.26 -15.95 13.94
N ASP A 360 -6.01 -16.04 12.65
CA ASP A 360 -6.37 -15.04 11.65
C ASP A 360 -7.06 -15.76 10.49
N TRP A 361 -8.27 -15.31 10.15
CA TRP A 361 -9.01 -15.89 9.04
C TRP A 361 -9.96 -14.88 8.40
N MET A 362 -10.33 -15.14 7.18
CA MET A 362 -11.37 -14.41 6.45
C MET A 362 -12.68 -15.20 6.51
N PRO A 363 -13.77 -14.67 7.11
CA PRO A 363 -15.08 -15.33 7.13
C PRO A 363 -15.55 -15.66 5.71
N LYS A 364 -16.17 -16.82 5.54
CA LYS A 364 -16.63 -17.29 4.22
C LYS A 364 -17.80 -16.44 3.67
N GLU A 365 -18.55 -15.83 4.57
CA GLU A 365 -19.68 -14.97 4.27
C GLU A 365 -19.28 -13.55 3.81
N TRP A 366 -18.04 -13.15 4.00
CA TRP A 366 -17.56 -11.88 3.48
C TRP A 366 -17.23 -12.01 1.99
N PRO A 367 -17.72 -11.10 1.14
CA PRO A 367 -17.38 -11.12 -0.29
C PRO A 367 -15.87 -11.11 -0.51
N ARG A 368 -15.45 -11.65 -1.66
CA ARG A 368 -14.04 -11.74 -2.05
C ARG A 368 -13.76 -10.84 -3.25
N GLY A 369 -12.52 -10.39 -3.36
CA GLY A 369 -11.98 -9.83 -4.60
C GLY A 369 -11.51 -10.94 -5.55
N GLY A 370 -10.86 -10.53 -6.63
CA GLY A 370 -10.31 -11.45 -7.64
C GLY A 370 -9.21 -12.36 -7.09
N GLU A 371 -8.54 -11.95 -6.03
CA GLU A 371 -7.50 -12.73 -5.36
C GLU A 371 -7.95 -13.24 -3.99
N GLY A 372 -7.36 -14.38 -3.59
CA GLY A 372 -7.77 -15.09 -2.38
C GLY A 372 -7.55 -14.33 -1.06
N TRP A 373 -6.70 -13.30 -1.05
CA TRP A 373 -6.39 -12.50 0.14
C TRP A 373 -7.35 -11.32 0.35
N PHE A 374 -8.17 -10.95 -0.63
CA PHE A 374 -9.19 -9.91 -0.47
C PHE A 374 -10.43 -10.43 0.27
N SER A 375 -10.78 -9.77 1.34
CA SER A 375 -12.01 -9.97 2.10
C SER A 375 -12.71 -8.64 2.29
N VAL A 376 -13.90 -8.49 1.70
CA VAL A 376 -14.62 -7.22 1.66
C VAL A 376 -15.45 -7.06 2.93
N TRP A 377 -15.03 -6.16 3.80
CA TRP A 377 -15.78 -5.77 4.99
C TRP A 377 -15.55 -4.28 5.30
N ALA A 378 -16.34 -3.44 4.66
CA ALA A 378 -16.20 -1.99 4.71
C ALA A 378 -16.22 -1.36 6.12
N PRO A 379 -16.94 -1.90 7.15
CA PRO A 379 -16.83 -1.37 8.51
C PRO A 379 -15.41 -1.41 9.08
N GLY A 380 -14.53 -2.29 8.56
CA GLY A 380 -13.13 -2.35 8.95
C GLY A 380 -12.36 -1.07 8.67
N MET A 381 -12.64 -0.38 7.57
CA MET A 381 -12.05 0.93 7.27
C MET A 381 -12.34 1.95 8.39
N ARG A 382 -13.61 2.10 8.78
CA ARG A 382 -14.00 3.03 9.86
C ARG A 382 -13.34 2.65 11.19
N LYS A 383 -13.31 1.36 11.52
CA LYS A 383 -12.70 0.87 12.77
C LYS A 383 -11.18 1.10 12.77
N LEU A 384 -10.50 0.82 11.66
CA LEU A 384 -9.07 1.10 11.52
C LEU A 384 -8.75 2.59 11.66
N LEU A 385 -9.52 3.46 11.00
CA LEU A 385 -9.37 4.92 11.13
C LEU A 385 -9.56 5.39 12.57
N ASN A 386 -10.52 4.82 13.28
CA ASN A 386 -10.73 5.11 14.72
C ASN A 386 -9.57 4.60 15.59
N TRP A 387 -9.04 3.43 15.30
CA TRP A 387 -7.88 2.89 16.00
C TRP A 387 -6.65 3.79 15.80
N LEU A 388 -6.38 4.22 14.55
CA LEU A 388 -5.30 5.15 14.22
C LEU A 388 -5.46 6.50 14.94
N LYS A 389 -6.68 7.06 14.91
CA LYS A 389 -7.02 8.28 15.65
C LYS A 389 -6.68 8.16 17.14
N ASN A 390 -7.12 7.08 17.77
CA ASN A 390 -6.97 6.90 19.22
C ASN A 390 -5.52 6.59 19.63
N THR A 391 -4.81 5.82 18.79
CA THR A 391 -3.44 5.39 19.06
C THR A 391 -2.43 6.52 18.83
N TYR A 392 -2.67 7.41 17.86
CA TYR A 392 -1.71 8.44 17.42
C TYR A 392 -2.21 9.87 17.60
N ASN A 393 -3.18 10.10 18.49
CA ASN A 393 -3.67 11.43 18.87
C ASN A 393 -4.28 12.23 17.69
N ASN A 394 -5.10 11.56 16.88
CA ASN A 394 -5.87 12.13 15.76
C ASN A 394 -5.06 13.00 14.79
N PRO A 395 -3.97 12.49 14.21
CA PRO A 395 -3.20 13.24 13.21
C PRO A 395 -4.02 13.47 11.95
N GLU A 396 -3.54 14.34 11.06
CA GLU A 396 -4.07 14.38 9.69
C GLU A 396 -3.86 13.01 9.03
N ILE A 397 -4.94 12.36 8.56
CA ILE A 397 -4.91 11.04 7.93
C ILE A 397 -5.25 11.16 6.45
N VAL A 398 -4.48 10.47 5.61
CA VAL A 398 -4.75 10.28 4.18
C VAL A 398 -4.75 8.78 3.89
N ILE A 399 -5.83 8.28 3.31
CA ILE A 399 -5.84 6.95 2.72
C ILE A 399 -5.10 7.05 1.40
N THR A 400 -3.96 6.37 1.31
CA THR A 400 -3.05 6.45 0.15
C THR A 400 -3.23 5.32 -0.84
N GLU A 401 -3.94 4.25 -0.43
CA GLU A 401 -4.45 3.21 -1.32
C GLU A 401 -5.68 2.54 -0.73
N ASN A 402 -6.68 2.30 -1.59
CA ASN A 402 -7.83 1.45 -1.33
C ASN A 402 -8.42 1.02 -2.68
N GLY A 403 -8.75 -0.25 -2.83
CA GLY A 403 -9.27 -0.80 -4.09
C GLY A 403 -9.67 -2.26 -3.95
N LEU A 404 -10.25 -2.81 -5.01
CA LEU A 404 -10.66 -4.20 -5.10
C LEU A 404 -10.26 -4.77 -6.46
N SER A 405 -9.56 -5.90 -6.45
CA SER A 405 -9.22 -6.62 -7.68
C SER A 405 -10.41 -7.39 -8.24
N ASP A 406 -10.39 -7.54 -9.56
CA ASP A 406 -11.25 -8.42 -10.33
C ASP A 406 -10.39 -9.37 -11.18
N ASN A 407 -10.83 -10.58 -11.41
CA ASN A 407 -10.17 -11.55 -12.29
C ASN A 407 -11.07 -12.01 -13.44
N THR A 408 -12.25 -11.41 -13.60
CA THR A 408 -13.19 -11.74 -14.69
C THR A 408 -12.84 -11.01 -15.98
N GLY A 409 -12.18 -9.86 -15.88
CA GLY A 409 -11.82 -9.02 -17.02
C GLY A 409 -13.01 -8.37 -17.73
N THR A 410 -14.23 -8.46 -17.15
CA THR A 410 -15.43 -7.83 -17.71
C THR A 410 -15.43 -6.32 -17.42
N LEU A 411 -16.27 -5.59 -18.15
CA LEU A 411 -16.51 -4.17 -17.89
C LEU A 411 -17.76 -3.95 -17.02
N GLU A 412 -18.50 -5.03 -16.68
CA GLU A 412 -19.58 -4.99 -15.70
C GLU A 412 -18.96 -5.04 -14.30
N ASP A 413 -19.01 -3.92 -13.57
CA ASP A 413 -18.15 -3.67 -12.42
C ASP A 413 -18.93 -3.32 -11.14
N ASP A 414 -20.17 -3.77 -11.05
CA ASP A 414 -21.07 -3.47 -9.93
C ASP A 414 -20.45 -3.84 -8.56
N HIS A 415 -19.64 -4.89 -8.50
CA HIS A 415 -19.01 -5.33 -7.26
C HIS A 415 -17.97 -4.32 -6.77
N ARG A 416 -17.13 -3.71 -7.67
CA ARG A 416 -16.18 -2.66 -7.30
C ARG A 416 -16.87 -1.33 -7.02
N ILE A 417 -17.94 -1.01 -7.75
CA ILE A 417 -18.80 0.15 -7.46
C ILE A 417 -19.35 0.07 -6.04
N ASN A 418 -19.89 -1.10 -5.66
CA ASN A 418 -20.41 -1.32 -4.33
C ASN A 418 -19.30 -1.25 -3.25
N TYR A 419 -18.12 -1.82 -3.54
CA TYR A 419 -16.95 -1.72 -2.68
C TYR A 419 -16.59 -0.26 -2.37
N TYR A 420 -16.33 0.55 -3.39
CA TYR A 420 -15.97 1.96 -3.21
C TYR A 420 -17.06 2.75 -2.50
N ARG A 421 -18.32 2.57 -2.88
CA ARG A 421 -19.45 3.22 -2.20
C ARG A 421 -19.47 2.91 -0.71
N ASP A 422 -19.31 1.64 -0.33
CA ASP A 422 -19.42 1.20 1.04
C ASP A 422 -18.20 1.63 1.88
N TYR A 423 -16.98 1.60 1.30
CA TYR A 423 -15.77 2.08 1.97
C TYR A 423 -15.79 3.59 2.13
N LEU A 424 -16.17 4.36 1.12
CA LEU A 424 -16.30 5.82 1.20
C LEU A 424 -17.40 6.25 2.18
N SER A 425 -18.50 5.49 2.26
CA SER A 425 -19.54 5.72 3.28
C SER A 425 -18.99 5.56 4.70
N ASN A 426 -18.15 4.55 4.95
CA ASN A 426 -17.49 4.35 6.23
C ASN A 426 -16.44 5.45 6.54
N CYS A 427 -15.78 6.00 5.52
CA CYS A 427 -14.93 7.18 5.66
C CYS A 427 -15.73 8.41 6.11
N LEU A 428 -16.91 8.64 5.51
CA LEU A 428 -17.80 9.74 5.92
C LEU A 428 -18.28 9.58 7.37
N ASP A 429 -18.64 8.36 7.78
CA ASP A 429 -18.99 8.07 9.17
C ASP A 429 -17.81 8.33 10.11
N ALA A 430 -16.59 7.95 9.74
CA ALA A 430 -15.39 8.24 10.53
C ALA A 430 -15.16 9.75 10.70
N ILE A 431 -15.41 10.54 9.66
CA ILE A 431 -15.28 12.01 9.73
C ILE A 431 -16.38 12.62 10.61
N TYR A 432 -17.65 12.34 10.31
CA TYR A 432 -18.78 13.10 10.88
C TYR A 432 -19.31 12.55 12.20
N ILE A 433 -19.17 11.25 12.44
CA ILE A 433 -19.64 10.62 13.67
C ILE A 433 -18.49 10.48 14.66
N ASP A 434 -17.32 10.02 14.16
CA ASP A 434 -16.20 9.70 15.04
C ASP A 434 -15.17 10.83 15.15
N ASN A 435 -15.32 11.92 14.40
CA ASN A 435 -14.40 13.07 14.36
C ASN A 435 -12.95 12.66 14.04
N VAL A 436 -12.77 11.72 13.12
CA VAL A 436 -11.45 11.39 12.57
C VAL A 436 -10.99 12.53 11.65
N ASN A 437 -9.73 12.96 11.79
CA ASN A 437 -9.14 13.98 10.93
C ASN A 437 -8.66 13.38 9.58
N LEU A 438 -9.61 12.80 8.83
CA LEU A 438 -9.38 12.24 7.51
C LEU A 438 -9.53 13.34 6.45
N THR A 439 -8.46 13.62 5.69
CA THR A 439 -8.39 14.75 4.75
C THR A 439 -8.22 14.34 3.30
N GLY A 440 -7.95 13.06 3.02
CA GLY A 440 -7.76 12.59 1.66
C GLY A 440 -7.99 11.09 1.49
N TYR A 441 -8.31 10.73 0.24
CA TYR A 441 -8.54 9.35 -0.19
C TYR A 441 -7.96 9.15 -1.59
N THR A 442 -7.23 8.06 -1.78
CA THR A 442 -6.63 7.70 -3.06
C THR A 442 -7.08 6.29 -3.43
N ALA A 443 -7.71 6.16 -4.59
CA ALA A 443 -8.08 4.86 -5.12
C ALA A 443 -6.88 4.17 -5.79
N TRP A 444 -6.73 2.88 -5.56
CA TRP A 444 -5.77 2.01 -6.24
C TRP A 444 -6.52 1.07 -7.18
N SER A 445 -6.25 1.06 -8.46
CA SER A 445 -5.30 1.84 -9.22
C SER A 445 -5.99 2.49 -10.42
N ILE A 446 -5.34 3.44 -11.10
CA ILE A 446 -5.94 4.04 -12.30
C ILE A 446 -5.94 3.07 -13.47
N LEU A 447 -4.84 2.30 -13.68
CA LEU A 447 -4.68 1.33 -14.75
C LEU A 447 -4.67 -0.09 -14.18
N ASP A 448 -5.18 -1.08 -14.91
CA ASP A 448 -4.76 -2.46 -14.69
C ASP A 448 -3.23 -2.50 -14.83
N ASP A 449 -2.56 -3.19 -13.94
CA ASP A 449 -1.12 -3.16 -13.81
C ASP A 449 -0.52 -4.57 -13.58
N TRP A 450 0.79 -4.66 -13.47
CA TRP A 450 1.46 -5.89 -13.09
C TRP A 450 1.43 -6.04 -11.57
N GLU A 451 0.51 -6.89 -11.07
CA GLU A 451 0.24 -7.01 -9.64
C GLU A 451 1.19 -8.02 -8.97
N TRP A 452 2.48 -7.68 -8.97
CA TRP A 452 3.57 -8.37 -8.28
C TRP A 452 3.61 -9.89 -8.54
N SER A 453 3.47 -10.72 -7.49
CA SER A 453 3.48 -12.18 -7.63
C SER A 453 2.24 -12.76 -8.32
N THR A 454 1.19 -11.99 -8.53
CA THR A 454 0.01 -12.41 -9.31
C THR A 454 0.11 -12.06 -10.78
N GLY A 455 1.07 -11.22 -11.16
CA GLY A 455 1.26 -10.80 -12.55
C GLY A 455 0.06 -10.01 -13.08
N TYR A 456 -0.35 -10.28 -14.30
CA TYR A 456 -1.51 -9.63 -14.95
C TYR A 456 -2.84 -10.36 -14.70
N HIS A 457 -2.85 -11.38 -13.84
CA HIS A 457 -4.08 -12.11 -13.49
C HIS A 457 -5.03 -11.26 -12.63
N SER A 458 -4.49 -10.38 -11.82
CA SER A 458 -5.24 -9.47 -10.95
C SER A 458 -5.48 -8.14 -11.64
N LEU A 459 -6.75 -7.82 -11.91
CA LEU A 459 -7.17 -6.60 -12.59
C LEU A 459 -7.76 -5.63 -11.57
N ILE A 460 -6.98 -4.64 -11.17
CA ILE A 460 -7.38 -3.70 -10.11
C ILE A 460 -7.66 -2.28 -10.64
N GLY A 461 -7.28 -2.02 -11.90
CA GLY A 461 -7.38 -0.72 -12.54
C GLY A 461 -8.79 -0.22 -12.80
N MET A 462 -8.99 1.08 -12.73
CA MET A 462 -10.20 1.77 -13.17
C MET A 462 -10.28 1.87 -14.70
N TYR A 463 -9.13 1.85 -15.37
CA TYR A 463 -9.03 1.65 -16.80
C TYR A 463 -8.47 0.27 -17.08
N LYS A 464 -9.13 -0.44 -18.00
CA LYS A 464 -8.66 -1.75 -18.45
C LYS A 464 -7.47 -1.58 -19.40
N VAL A 465 -6.42 -2.39 -19.20
CA VAL A 465 -5.28 -2.51 -20.11
C VAL A 465 -5.36 -3.83 -20.85
N ASP A 466 -5.15 -3.80 -22.17
CA ASP A 466 -5.01 -5.02 -22.97
C ASP A 466 -3.52 -5.40 -23.08
N PHE A 467 -3.09 -6.25 -22.17
CA PHE A 467 -1.71 -6.71 -22.11
C PHE A 467 -1.32 -7.62 -23.29
N ASN A 468 -2.28 -8.20 -24.04
CA ASN A 468 -1.98 -8.99 -25.23
C ASN A 468 -1.53 -8.12 -26.41
N ASP A 469 -2.08 -6.91 -26.51
CA ASP A 469 -1.69 -5.93 -27.55
C ASP A 469 -0.28 -5.37 -27.31
N LEU A 470 0.16 -5.32 -26.05
CA LEU A 470 1.49 -4.83 -25.66
C LEU A 470 2.63 -5.84 -25.92
N THR A 471 2.31 -7.15 -25.95
CA THR A 471 3.29 -8.23 -26.15
C THR A 471 3.37 -8.70 -27.60
N GLY A 472 2.47 -8.22 -28.48
CA GLY A 472 2.38 -8.62 -29.88
C GLY A 472 3.52 -8.07 -30.72
N LEU A 473 4.25 -8.94 -31.41
CA LEU A 473 5.23 -8.65 -32.47
C LEU A 473 4.57 -8.01 -33.73
N GLY A 474 3.70 -7.03 -33.54
CA GLY A 474 2.99 -6.32 -34.58
C GLY A 474 3.17 -4.82 -34.47
N PHE A 475 3.97 -4.23 -35.29
CA PHE A 475 4.02 -2.79 -35.58
C PHE A 475 2.59 -2.27 -35.86
N LEU A 476 2.19 -1.19 -35.16
CA LEU A 476 0.91 -0.49 -35.29
C LEU A 476 -0.26 -1.12 -34.51
N GLY A 477 -0.08 -1.40 -33.22
CA GLY A 477 -1.19 -1.59 -32.30
C GLY A 477 -1.79 -0.22 -31.92
N SER A 478 -2.96 0.12 -32.46
CA SER A 478 -3.78 1.18 -31.92
C SER A 478 -4.14 0.78 -30.49
N LEU A 479 -3.72 1.57 -29.51
CA LEU A 479 -4.22 1.48 -28.15
C LEU A 479 -5.74 1.53 -28.18
N LEU A 480 -6.37 0.39 -27.97
CA LEU A 480 -7.69 0.36 -27.40
C LEU A 480 -7.52 0.66 -25.88
N HIS A 481 -6.99 1.85 -25.56
CA HIS A 481 -7.43 2.50 -24.35
C HIS A 481 -8.93 2.55 -24.51
N THR A 482 -9.61 1.72 -23.74
CA THR A 482 -11.06 1.72 -23.75
C THR A 482 -11.50 3.17 -23.69
N SER A 483 -12.36 3.54 -24.64
CA SER A 483 -12.98 4.86 -24.77
C SER A 483 -13.11 5.56 -23.42
N PRO A 484 -12.91 6.89 -23.34
CA PRO A 484 -13.08 7.71 -22.11
C PRO A 484 -14.43 7.50 -21.38
N LYS A 485 -15.28 6.69 -21.91
CA LYS A 485 -16.57 6.26 -21.35
C LYS A 485 -16.60 4.76 -21.05
N SER A 486 -15.48 4.17 -20.56
CA SER A 486 -15.58 2.79 -20.09
C SER A 486 -16.59 2.74 -18.94
N PRO A 487 -17.41 1.69 -18.86
CA PRO A 487 -18.37 1.52 -17.76
C PRO A 487 -17.74 1.68 -16.37
N ARG A 488 -16.47 1.29 -16.20
CA ARG A 488 -15.68 1.43 -14.96
C ARG A 488 -15.46 2.89 -14.59
N THR A 489 -15.02 3.72 -15.55
CA THR A 489 -14.76 5.15 -15.32
C THR A 489 -16.04 5.93 -15.09
N ALA A 490 -17.10 5.65 -15.86
CA ALA A 490 -18.41 6.26 -15.65
C ALA A 490 -19.01 5.91 -14.28
N ALA A 491 -18.77 4.70 -13.81
CA ALA A 491 -19.18 4.25 -12.49
C ALA A 491 -18.43 5.00 -11.37
N TRP A 492 -17.13 5.19 -11.51
CA TRP A 492 -16.33 5.99 -10.58
C TRP A 492 -16.81 7.46 -10.54
N GLN A 493 -17.00 8.07 -11.69
CA GLN A 493 -17.55 9.44 -11.77
C GLN A 493 -18.90 9.56 -11.07
N LYS A 494 -19.79 8.59 -11.26
CA LYS A 494 -21.08 8.53 -10.58
C LYS A 494 -20.95 8.36 -9.06
N ILE A 495 -19.97 7.60 -8.59
CA ILE A 495 -19.66 7.50 -7.15
C ILE A 495 -19.21 8.87 -6.64
N LEU A 496 -18.27 9.53 -7.34
CA LEU A 496 -17.79 10.84 -6.96
C LEU A 496 -18.91 11.90 -6.95
N GLU A 497 -19.81 11.90 -7.93
CA GLU A 497 -20.98 12.79 -7.95
C GLU A 497 -21.88 12.58 -6.74
N ASN A 498 -22.04 11.36 -6.26
CA ASN A 498 -22.90 11.02 -5.14
C ASN A 498 -22.28 11.28 -3.75
N VAL A 499 -20.97 11.27 -3.62
CA VAL A 499 -20.27 11.42 -2.33
C VAL A 499 -19.35 12.62 -2.27
N TYR A 500 -19.03 13.22 -3.43
CA TYR A 500 -18.08 14.32 -3.57
C TYR A 500 -18.58 15.33 -4.60
N ILE A 501 -19.46 16.25 -4.18
CA ILE A 501 -19.82 17.39 -5.03
C ILE A 501 -18.75 18.46 -4.88
N LYS A 502 -17.86 18.60 -5.87
CA LYS A 502 -17.12 19.82 -6.06
C LYS A 502 -18.15 20.92 -6.41
N GLN A 503 -18.48 21.77 -5.46
CA GLN A 503 -19.07 23.05 -5.84
C GLN A 503 -18.00 23.81 -6.67
N LYS A 504 -18.16 23.81 -7.98
CA LYS A 504 -17.39 24.63 -8.90
C LYS A 504 -17.66 26.10 -8.68
#